data_7b9e6d060d6000c1b666644464060849
#
_entry.id   7b9e6d060d6000c1b666644464060849
#
_cell.length_a   1.000
_cell.length_b   1.000
_cell.length_c   1.000
_cell.angle_alpha   90.00
_cell.angle_beta   90.00
_cell.angle_gamma   90.00
#
_symmetry.space_group_name_H-M   'P 1'
#
loop_
_entity.id
_entity.type
_entity.pdbx_description
1 polymer ?
#
loop_
_entity_poly.entity_id
_entity_poly.type
_entity_poly.pdbx_seq_one_letter_code
_entity_poly.pdbx_strand_id
1 'polypeptide(L)'
;MKITKKEFIMMLGGMFLMSAAVYYEMMPNNLVLGSLSGLVLVLVKIIPLPVSTITFVLNMILLDIGYIFIGREFGVKTVLASLMLPMYLRIFEILTPHVESLSGNIVIDLVCFMIVVGAGQAVLFNMNASSGGIDIVAKLINKYLGFKIGQSITIIGVLISMAAIFVYDRETMVISLVGTLIYGQVLDRFCDGFHVRKKVSILSKEHEKIQNYIVKELRRGATIYPAYGGLDHAEHVEVVTILEKNEYGKLLSFIHETDEHAFVTVSTVNEVVGAWNTVKSR
;
A
#
# COMPACT_ATOMS: atom_id res chain seq x y z
N MET A 1 1.70 -8.18 22.48
CA MET A 1 1.53 -7.19 21.40
C MET A 1 0.10 -6.69 21.45
N LYS A 2 -0.14 -5.38 21.58
CA LYS A 2 -1.51 -4.82 21.60
C LYS A 2 -1.73 -4.13 20.26
N ILE A 3 -2.68 -4.62 19.47
CA ILE A 3 -3.18 -3.89 18.30
C ILE A 3 -3.82 -2.61 18.84
N THR A 4 -3.40 -1.45 18.34
CA THR A 4 -3.98 -0.18 18.77
C THR A 4 -5.41 -0.04 18.24
N LYS A 5 -6.26 0.72 18.95
CA LYS A 5 -7.64 0.99 18.47
C LYS A 5 -7.65 1.60 17.06
N LYS A 6 -6.67 2.46 16.76
CA LYS A 6 -6.52 3.08 15.45
C LYS A 6 -6.20 2.05 14.36
N GLU A 7 -5.24 1.16 14.61
CA GLU A 7 -4.91 0.09 13.65
C GLU A 7 -6.10 -0.83 13.40
N PHE A 8 -6.82 -1.20 14.45
CA PHE A 8 -8.00 -2.05 14.30
C PHE A 8 -9.09 -1.40 13.44
N ILE A 9 -9.40 -0.12 13.66
CA ILE A 9 -10.37 0.64 12.84
C ILE A 9 -9.89 0.74 11.38
N MET A 10 -8.61 0.99 11.16
CA MET A 10 -8.04 1.04 9.81
C MET A 10 -8.12 -0.33 9.11
N MET A 11 -7.87 -1.44 9.83
CA MET A 11 -8.04 -2.79 9.30
C MET A 11 -9.51 -3.07 8.93
N LEU A 12 -10.45 -2.71 9.80
CA LEU A 12 -11.89 -2.85 9.51
C LEU A 12 -12.27 -2.08 8.24
N GLY A 13 -11.83 -0.83 8.12
CA GLY A 13 -12.10 0.00 6.92
C GLY A 13 -11.44 -0.54 5.65
N GLY A 14 -10.17 -0.95 5.72
CA GLY A 14 -9.47 -1.56 4.58
C GLY A 14 -10.13 -2.86 4.12
N MET A 15 -10.49 -3.74 5.05
CA MET A 15 -11.17 -5.00 4.74
C MET A 15 -12.60 -4.77 4.24
N PHE A 16 -13.31 -3.76 4.75
CA PHE A 16 -14.62 -3.40 4.24
C PHE A 16 -14.54 -2.98 2.76
N LEU A 17 -13.62 -2.09 2.41
CA LEU A 17 -13.41 -1.66 1.02
C LEU A 17 -13.06 -2.84 0.10
N MET A 18 -12.12 -3.67 0.52
CA MET A 18 -11.73 -4.86 -0.26
C MET A 18 -12.89 -5.82 -0.44
N SER A 19 -13.65 -6.09 0.62
CA SER A 19 -14.79 -7.01 0.56
C SER A 19 -15.91 -6.47 -0.31
N ALA A 20 -16.15 -5.16 -0.28
CA ALA A 20 -17.14 -4.49 -1.12
C ALA A 20 -16.76 -4.61 -2.60
N ALA A 21 -15.50 -4.33 -2.96
CA ALA A 21 -15.03 -4.47 -4.34
C ALA A 21 -15.09 -5.93 -4.82
N VAL A 22 -14.70 -6.89 -3.97
CA VAL A 22 -14.83 -8.31 -4.29
C VAL A 22 -16.30 -8.69 -4.56
N TYR A 23 -17.22 -8.23 -3.72
CA TYR A 23 -18.63 -8.58 -3.82
C TYR A 23 -19.35 -7.92 -5.00
N TYR A 24 -19.16 -6.60 -5.18
CA TYR A 24 -19.92 -5.81 -6.15
C TYR A 24 -19.26 -5.69 -7.52
N GLU A 25 -17.94 -5.87 -7.62
CA GLU A 25 -17.21 -5.63 -8.88
C GLU A 25 -16.58 -6.93 -9.43
N MET A 26 -15.99 -7.75 -8.56
CA MET A 26 -15.28 -8.96 -9.00
C MET A 26 -16.22 -10.15 -9.23
N MET A 27 -17.10 -10.45 -8.28
CA MET A 27 -17.95 -11.65 -8.32
C MET A 27 -18.92 -11.66 -9.50
N PRO A 28 -19.64 -10.56 -9.83
CA PRO A 28 -20.58 -10.55 -10.94
C PRO A 28 -19.90 -10.74 -12.31
N ASN A 29 -18.63 -10.34 -12.41
CA ASN A 29 -17.87 -10.38 -13.66
C ASN A 29 -16.97 -11.61 -13.80
N ASN A 30 -16.99 -12.55 -12.84
CA ASN A 30 -16.11 -13.73 -12.80
C ASN A 30 -14.62 -13.39 -12.97
N LEU A 31 -14.19 -12.22 -12.49
CA LEU A 31 -12.80 -11.77 -12.60
C LEU A 31 -11.87 -12.60 -11.69
N VAL A 32 -10.75 -13.02 -12.24
CA VAL A 32 -9.73 -13.80 -11.51
C VAL A 32 -8.39 -13.11 -11.65
N LEU A 33 -8.17 -12.12 -10.80
CA LEU A 33 -6.92 -11.38 -10.77
C LEU A 33 -5.91 -12.07 -9.86
N GLY A 34 -4.96 -12.83 -10.42
CA GLY A 34 -3.75 -13.34 -9.76
C GLY A 34 -3.92 -13.81 -8.30
N SER A 35 -5.10 -14.33 -7.98
CA SER A 35 -5.51 -14.60 -6.61
C SER A 35 -5.27 -16.06 -6.20
N LEU A 36 -5.33 -16.33 -4.91
CA LEU A 36 -5.31 -17.71 -4.40
C LEU A 36 -6.40 -18.55 -5.05
N SER A 37 -7.57 -17.96 -5.29
CA SER A 37 -8.69 -18.64 -5.97
C SER A 37 -8.33 -19.12 -7.38
N GLY A 38 -7.60 -18.29 -8.15
CA GLY A 38 -7.11 -18.68 -9.47
C GLY A 38 -6.16 -19.89 -9.40
N LEU A 39 -5.24 -19.88 -8.45
CA LEU A 39 -4.33 -21.02 -8.23
C LEU A 39 -5.11 -22.28 -7.84
N VAL A 40 -6.10 -22.16 -6.95
CA VAL A 40 -6.93 -23.27 -6.50
C VAL A 40 -7.69 -23.90 -7.66
N LEU A 41 -8.25 -23.09 -8.55
CA LEU A 41 -8.99 -23.61 -9.71
C LEU A 41 -8.10 -24.39 -10.68
N VAL A 42 -6.84 -24.02 -10.80
CA VAL A 42 -5.84 -24.81 -11.56
C VAL A 42 -5.57 -26.13 -10.82
N LEU A 43 -5.37 -26.08 -9.50
CA LEU A 43 -5.03 -27.27 -8.69
C LEU A 43 -6.16 -28.29 -8.64
N VAL A 44 -7.42 -27.87 -8.61
CA VAL A 44 -8.58 -28.78 -8.62
C VAL A 44 -8.62 -29.67 -9.87
N LYS A 45 -8.05 -29.23 -10.97
CA LYS A 45 -7.93 -30.07 -12.20
C LYS A 45 -6.92 -31.21 -12.03
N ILE A 46 -5.96 -31.06 -11.12
CA ILE A 46 -4.87 -32.02 -10.90
C ILE A 46 -5.18 -32.86 -9.65
N ILE A 47 -5.75 -32.23 -8.62
CA ILE A 47 -5.99 -32.83 -7.30
C ILE A 47 -7.50 -33.03 -7.13
N PRO A 48 -7.99 -34.27 -6.99
CA PRO A 48 -9.41 -34.57 -6.89
C PRO A 48 -9.98 -34.25 -5.48
N LEU A 49 -9.84 -33.00 -5.04
CA LEU A 49 -10.39 -32.49 -3.79
C LEU A 49 -11.32 -31.30 -4.06
N PRO A 50 -12.32 -31.06 -3.19
CA PRO A 50 -13.18 -29.88 -3.27
C PRO A 50 -12.37 -28.56 -3.22
N VAL A 51 -12.81 -27.55 -4.00
CA VAL A 51 -12.22 -26.20 -4.02
C VAL A 51 -12.06 -25.63 -2.63
N SER A 52 -13.09 -25.76 -1.77
CA SER A 52 -13.08 -25.29 -0.39
C SER A 52 -11.96 -25.90 0.45
N THR A 53 -11.72 -27.20 0.28
CA THR A 53 -10.66 -27.92 1.01
C THR A 53 -9.28 -27.45 0.60
N ILE A 54 -9.02 -27.34 -0.71
CA ILE A 54 -7.71 -26.88 -1.22
C ILE A 54 -7.48 -25.43 -0.78
N THR A 55 -8.49 -24.57 -0.90
CA THR A 55 -8.40 -23.16 -0.46
C THR A 55 -8.06 -23.08 1.03
N PHE A 56 -8.76 -23.84 1.87
CA PHE A 56 -8.53 -23.85 3.31
C PHE A 56 -7.10 -24.29 3.64
N VAL A 57 -6.68 -25.42 3.08
CA VAL A 57 -5.32 -25.98 3.34
C VAL A 57 -4.23 -25.01 2.89
N LEU A 58 -4.35 -24.43 1.67
CA LEU A 58 -3.38 -23.46 1.18
C LEU A 58 -3.36 -22.20 2.05
N ASN A 59 -4.51 -21.67 2.44
CA ASN A 59 -4.55 -20.51 3.34
C ASN A 59 -3.88 -20.81 4.69
N MET A 60 -4.15 -21.97 5.29
CA MET A 60 -3.50 -22.35 6.55
C MET A 60 -1.98 -22.44 6.39
N ILE A 61 -1.50 -23.11 5.36
CA ILE A 61 -0.06 -23.21 5.07
C ILE A 61 0.54 -21.81 4.88
N LEU A 62 -0.10 -20.94 4.12
CA LEU A 62 0.40 -19.58 3.86
C LEU A 62 0.39 -18.72 5.12
N LEU A 63 -0.63 -18.85 5.99
CA LEU A 63 -0.68 -18.16 7.28
C LEU A 63 0.45 -18.61 8.21
N ASP A 64 0.72 -19.92 8.29
CA ASP A 64 1.84 -20.46 9.07
C ASP A 64 3.18 -19.97 8.54
N ILE A 65 3.38 -19.99 7.21
CA ILE A 65 4.56 -19.43 6.56
C ILE A 65 4.70 -17.94 6.89
N GLY A 66 3.63 -17.16 6.78
CA GLY A 66 3.62 -15.74 7.12
C GLY A 66 4.00 -15.49 8.59
N TYR A 67 3.47 -16.30 9.50
CA TYR A 67 3.77 -16.21 10.93
C TYR A 67 5.24 -16.50 11.23
N ILE A 68 5.79 -17.55 10.63
CA ILE A 68 7.18 -18.00 10.87
C ILE A 68 8.19 -17.06 10.20
N PHE A 69 8.01 -16.78 8.92
CA PHE A 69 9.03 -16.11 8.10
C PHE A 69 8.92 -14.58 8.07
N ILE A 70 7.72 -14.02 8.14
CA ILE A 70 7.54 -12.57 8.21
C ILE A 70 7.59 -12.08 9.64
N GLY A 71 6.89 -12.76 10.54
CA GLY A 71 6.93 -12.50 11.96
C GLY A 71 5.54 -12.56 12.62
N ARG A 72 5.56 -12.73 13.96
CA ARG A 72 4.36 -12.91 14.78
C ARG A 72 3.34 -11.77 14.64
N GLU A 73 3.82 -10.55 14.53
CA GLU A 73 2.93 -9.38 14.38
C GLU A 73 2.13 -9.45 13.09
N PHE A 74 2.81 -9.71 11.98
CA PHE A 74 2.18 -9.88 10.67
C PHE A 74 1.17 -11.04 10.71
N GLY A 75 1.56 -12.20 11.22
CA GLY A 75 0.70 -13.39 11.27
C GLY A 75 -0.60 -13.13 12.02
N VAL A 76 -0.53 -12.58 13.25
CA VAL A 76 -1.72 -12.29 14.06
C VAL A 76 -2.65 -11.27 13.38
N LYS A 77 -2.11 -10.18 12.84
CA LYS A 77 -2.91 -9.18 12.13
C LYS A 77 -3.54 -9.76 10.87
N THR A 78 -2.82 -10.61 10.14
CA THR A 78 -3.30 -11.27 8.92
C THR A 78 -4.41 -12.29 9.21
N VAL A 79 -4.30 -13.07 10.27
CA VAL A 79 -5.39 -13.98 10.70
C VAL A 79 -6.66 -13.19 10.99
N LEU A 80 -6.56 -12.07 11.72
CA LEU A 80 -7.73 -11.23 12.00
C LEU A 80 -8.33 -10.65 10.71
N ALA A 81 -7.51 -10.14 9.81
CA ALA A 81 -7.97 -9.60 8.54
C ALA A 81 -8.65 -10.68 7.67
N SER A 82 -8.04 -11.87 7.57
CA SER A 82 -8.59 -12.99 6.78
C SER A 82 -9.95 -13.48 7.26
N LEU A 83 -10.29 -13.31 8.55
CA LEU A 83 -11.61 -13.60 9.09
C LEU A 83 -12.65 -12.52 8.77
N MET A 84 -12.22 -11.27 8.59
CA MET A 84 -13.13 -10.16 8.28
C MET A 84 -13.70 -10.25 6.87
N LEU A 85 -12.93 -10.75 5.90
CA LEU A 85 -13.38 -10.88 4.51
C LEU A 85 -14.68 -11.71 4.39
N PRO A 86 -14.73 -12.99 4.82
CA PRO A 86 -15.95 -13.78 4.73
C PRO A 86 -17.10 -13.20 5.55
N MET A 87 -16.80 -12.53 6.67
CA MET A 87 -17.83 -11.88 7.49
C MET A 87 -18.50 -10.72 6.71
N TYR A 88 -17.74 -9.85 6.06
CA TYR A 88 -18.29 -8.77 5.26
C TYR A 88 -19.02 -9.30 4.02
N LEU A 89 -18.45 -10.29 3.33
CA LEU A 89 -19.13 -10.91 2.19
C LEU A 89 -20.50 -11.47 2.59
N ARG A 90 -20.57 -12.14 3.75
CA ARG A 90 -21.86 -12.66 4.25
C ARG A 90 -22.85 -11.55 4.57
N ILE A 91 -22.40 -10.43 5.11
CA ILE A 91 -23.25 -9.25 5.33
C ILE A 91 -23.78 -8.72 4.00
N PHE A 92 -22.94 -8.59 2.98
CA PHE A 92 -23.35 -8.11 1.67
C PHE A 92 -24.32 -9.08 0.97
N GLU A 93 -24.10 -10.40 1.06
CA GLU A 93 -25.03 -11.42 0.56
C GLU A 93 -26.44 -11.29 1.16
N ILE A 94 -26.53 -10.95 2.45
CA ILE A 94 -27.83 -10.76 3.13
C ILE A 94 -28.47 -9.44 2.71
N LEU A 95 -27.68 -8.37 2.57
CA LEU A 95 -28.18 -7.05 2.23
C LEU A 95 -28.56 -6.92 0.75
N THR A 96 -27.81 -7.56 -0.13
CA THR A 96 -27.98 -7.48 -1.60
C THR A 96 -27.83 -8.89 -2.24
N PRO A 97 -28.87 -9.75 -2.09
CA PRO A 97 -28.78 -11.15 -2.55
C PRO A 97 -28.57 -11.34 -4.05
N HIS A 98 -28.99 -10.37 -4.86
CA HIS A 98 -28.86 -10.37 -6.31
C HIS A 98 -27.91 -9.22 -6.68
N VAL A 99 -26.65 -9.57 -6.89
CA VAL A 99 -25.62 -8.63 -7.31
C VAL A 99 -25.43 -8.77 -8.82
N GLU A 100 -25.61 -7.66 -9.52
CA GLU A 100 -25.27 -7.50 -10.94
C GLU A 100 -24.03 -6.60 -11.07
N SER A 101 -23.39 -6.61 -12.23
CA SER A 101 -22.29 -5.70 -12.54
C SER A 101 -22.71 -4.24 -12.30
N LEU A 102 -21.91 -3.47 -11.55
CA LEU A 102 -22.23 -2.10 -11.20
C LEU A 102 -22.31 -1.18 -12.43
N SER A 103 -21.42 -1.36 -13.41
CA SER A 103 -21.36 -0.53 -14.60
C SER A 103 -21.94 -1.20 -15.83
N GLY A 104 -22.19 -2.52 -15.79
CA GLY A 104 -22.53 -3.32 -16.98
C GLY A 104 -21.35 -3.49 -17.97
N ASN A 105 -20.15 -3.04 -17.59
CA ASN A 105 -18.95 -3.12 -18.41
C ASN A 105 -17.78 -3.69 -17.60
N ILE A 106 -17.30 -4.87 -18.00
CA ILE A 106 -16.25 -5.61 -17.31
C ILE A 106 -14.95 -4.80 -17.13
N VAL A 107 -14.61 -3.94 -18.10
CA VAL A 107 -13.37 -3.14 -18.04
C VAL A 107 -13.50 -2.01 -16.99
N ILE A 108 -14.67 -1.37 -16.91
CA ILE A 108 -14.93 -0.33 -15.92
C ILE A 108 -14.93 -0.94 -14.53
N ASP A 109 -15.63 -2.04 -14.32
CA ASP A 109 -15.67 -2.74 -13.03
C ASP A 109 -14.27 -3.24 -12.63
N LEU A 110 -13.46 -3.71 -13.58
CA LEU A 110 -12.07 -4.11 -13.34
C LEU A 110 -11.22 -2.93 -12.85
N VAL A 111 -11.36 -1.74 -13.47
CA VAL A 111 -10.63 -0.55 -13.05
C VAL A 111 -11.07 -0.09 -11.66
N CYS A 112 -12.37 -0.07 -11.38
CA CYS A 112 -12.90 0.25 -10.07
C CYS A 112 -12.40 -0.73 -9.01
N PHE A 113 -12.47 -2.03 -9.29
CA PHE A 113 -11.93 -3.09 -8.44
C PHE A 113 -10.46 -2.85 -8.08
N MET A 114 -9.61 -2.62 -9.09
CA MET A 114 -8.18 -2.40 -8.87
C MET A 114 -7.90 -1.20 -7.96
N ILE A 115 -8.66 -0.11 -8.12
CA ILE A 115 -8.50 1.11 -7.29
C ILE A 115 -8.95 0.83 -5.85
N VAL A 116 -10.15 0.28 -5.67
CA VAL A 116 -10.74 0.09 -4.34
C VAL A 116 -9.99 -0.97 -3.55
N VAL A 117 -9.69 -2.13 -4.17
CA VAL A 117 -8.90 -3.19 -3.53
C VAL A 117 -7.47 -2.72 -3.28
N GLY A 118 -6.85 -2.05 -4.25
CA GLY A 118 -5.50 -1.50 -4.10
C GLY A 118 -5.39 -0.54 -2.91
N ALA A 119 -6.36 0.34 -2.73
CA ALA A 119 -6.43 1.24 -1.58
C ALA A 119 -6.59 0.48 -0.26
N GLY A 120 -7.53 -0.45 -0.18
CA GLY A 120 -7.76 -1.27 1.01
C GLY A 120 -6.56 -2.13 1.38
N GLN A 121 -5.95 -2.77 0.40
CA GLN A 121 -4.78 -3.64 0.58
C GLN A 121 -3.53 -2.85 0.99
N ALA A 122 -3.32 -1.66 0.43
CA ALA A 122 -2.22 -0.78 0.83
C ALA A 122 -2.34 -0.35 2.31
N VAL A 123 -3.56 -0.12 2.80
CA VAL A 123 -3.80 0.13 4.24
C VAL A 123 -3.33 -1.06 5.08
N LEU A 124 -3.66 -2.29 4.69
CA LEU A 124 -3.24 -3.50 5.41
C LEU A 124 -1.72 -3.67 5.39
N PHE A 125 -1.08 -3.57 4.23
CA PHE A 125 0.37 -3.72 4.11
C PHE A 125 1.14 -2.66 4.90
N ASN A 126 0.63 -1.42 4.93
CA ASN A 126 1.23 -0.34 5.73
C ASN A 126 1.16 -0.60 7.25
N MET A 127 0.18 -1.38 7.68
CA MET A 127 0.06 -1.82 9.08
C MET A 127 0.75 -3.16 9.36
N ASN A 128 1.56 -3.65 8.43
CA ASN A 128 2.20 -4.95 8.50
C ASN A 128 1.18 -6.09 8.67
N ALA A 129 0.11 -6.04 7.87
CA ALA A 129 -0.94 -7.05 7.77
C ALA A 129 -1.21 -7.39 6.30
N SER A 130 -2.02 -8.41 6.04
CA SER A 130 -2.46 -8.84 4.70
C SER A 130 -3.89 -9.38 4.79
N SER A 131 -4.59 -9.43 3.67
CA SER A 131 -5.89 -10.11 3.58
C SER A 131 -5.78 -11.64 3.65
N GLY A 132 -4.57 -12.18 3.61
CA GLY A 132 -4.27 -13.62 3.52
C GLY A 132 -3.94 -14.06 2.08
N GLY A 133 -3.88 -15.38 1.87
CA GLY A 133 -3.66 -15.93 0.54
C GLY A 133 -2.29 -15.57 -0.06
N ILE A 134 -2.28 -15.30 -1.35
CA ILE A 134 -1.06 -14.99 -2.13
C ILE A 134 -0.35 -13.72 -1.69
N ASP A 135 -1.05 -12.80 -1.06
CA ASP A 135 -0.47 -11.58 -0.49
C ASP A 135 0.66 -11.88 0.49
N ILE A 136 0.57 -13.01 1.20
CA ILE A 136 1.63 -13.48 2.11
C ILE A 136 2.90 -13.81 1.34
N VAL A 137 2.76 -14.47 0.19
CA VAL A 137 3.90 -14.78 -0.69
C VAL A 137 4.52 -13.50 -1.26
N ALA A 138 3.68 -12.55 -1.67
CA ALA A 138 4.15 -11.24 -2.12
C ALA A 138 4.92 -10.49 -1.03
N LYS A 139 4.45 -10.55 0.22
CA LYS A 139 5.15 -9.95 1.37
C LYS A 139 6.47 -10.64 1.68
N LEU A 140 6.58 -11.95 1.45
CA LEU A 140 7.85 -12.69 1.56
C LEU A 140 8.85 -12.25 0.50
N ILE A 141 8.42 -12.16 -0.76
CA ILE A 141 9.25 -11.66 -1.86
C ILE A 141 9.73 -10.23 -1.55
N ASN A 142 8.84 -9.37 -1.09
CA ASN A 142 9.21 -8.02 -0.67
C ASN A 142 10.26 -8.03 0.45
N LYS A 143 10.08 -8.86 1.48
CA LYS A 143 10.98 -8.91 2.64
C LYS A 143 12.37 -9.46 2.30
N TYR A 144 12.46 -10.53 1.50
CA TYR A 144 13.70 -11.26 1.27
C TYR A 144 14.42 -10.89 -0.04
N LEU A 145 13.67 -10.50 -1.06
CA LEU A 145 14.21 -10.13 -2.37
C LEU A 145 14.23 -8.62 -2.63
N GLY A 146 13.58 -7.81 -1.77
CA GLY A 146 13.58 -6.35 -1.89
C GLY A 146 12.67 -5.78 -2.99
N PHE A 147 11.87 -6.61 -3.69
CA PHE A 147 10.90 -6.10 -4.66
C PHE A 147 9.81 -5.31 -3.96
N LYS A 148 9.24 -4.31 -4.64
CA LYS A 148 8.01 -3.66 -4.16
C LYS A 148 6.87 -4.67 -4.05
N ILE A 149 5.89 -4.40 -3.17
CA ILE A 149 4.77 -5.32 -2.92
C ILE A 149 3.94 -5.55 -4.18
N GLY A 150 3.61 -4.49 -4.93
CA GLY A 150 2.87 -4.62 -6.18
C GLY A 150 3.66 -5.36 -7.25
N GLN A 151 4.98 -5.14 -7.36
CA GLN A 151 5.85 -5.95 -8.23
C GLN A 151 5.82 -7.42 -7.85
N SER A 152 5.87 -7.73 -6.55
CA SER A 152 5.80 -9.10 -6.04
C SER A 152 4.47 -9.78 -6.38
N ILE A 153 3.35 -9.07 -6.21
CA ILE A 153 2.01 -9.54 -6.60
C ILE A 153 1.93 -9.75 -8.11
N THR A 154 2.49 -8.83 -8.89
CA THR A 154 2.53 -8.95 -10.36
C THR A 154 3.28 -10.21 -10.79
N ILE A 155 4.46 -10.48 -10.24
CA ILE A 155 5.26 -11.66 -10.57
C ILE A 155 4.46 -12.94 -10.30
N ILE A 156 3.88 -13.05 -9.10
CA ILE A 156 3.10 -14.23 -8.73
C ILE A 156 1.84 -14.34 -9.57
N GLY A 157 1.13 -13.22 -9.76
CA GLY A 157 -0.11 -13.18 -10.51
C GLY A 157 0.07 -13.53 -11.99
N VAL A 158 1.18 -13.12 -12.61
CA VAL A 158 1.54 -13.54 -13.98
C VAL A 158 1.78 -15.04 -14.03
N LEU A 159 2.51 -15.61 -13.08
CA LEU A 159 2.73 -17.06 -13.03
C LEU A 159 1.42 -17.84 -12.87
N ILE A 160 0.50 -17.37 -12.04
CA ILE A 160 -0.82 -17.98 -11.86
C ILE A 160 -1.66 -17.83 -13.13
N SER A 161 -1.67 -16.64 -13.73
CA SER A 161 -2.41 -16.40 -14.99
C SER A 161 -1.89 -17.25 -16.14
N MET A 162 -0.57 -17.49 -16.22
CA MET A 162 0.00 -18.43 -17.18
C MET A 162 -0.42 -19.88 -16.92
N ALA A 163 -0.47 -20.30 -15.66
CA ALA A 163 -0.98 -21.63 -15.30
C ALA A 163 -2.49 -21.76 -15.58
N ALA A 164 -3.24 -20.67 -15.49
CA ALA A 164 -4.67 -20.65 -15.73
C ALA A 164 -5.07 -20.81 -17.22
N ILE A 165 -4.13 -20.69 -18.18
CA ILE A 165 -4.38 -20.88 -19.62
C ILE A 165 -5.00 -22.26 -19.94
N PHE A 166 -4.73 -23.25 -19.09
CA PHE A 166 -5.25 -24.61 -19.24
C PHE A 166 -6.68 -24.80 -18.70
N VAL A 167 -7.25 -23.76 -18.04
CA VAL A 167 -8.50 -23.87 -17.28
C VAL A 167 -9.55 -22.87 -17.75
N TYR A 168 -9.11 -21.69 -18.18
CA TYR A 168 -10.00 -20.58 -18.58
C TYR A 168 -10.01 -20.35 -20.08
N ASP A 169 -11.03 -19.65 -20.56
CA ASP A 169 -11.09 -19.13 -21.92
C ASP A 169 -10.04 -18.03 -22.14
N ARG A 170 -9.72 -17.78 -23.40
CA ARG A 170 -8.65 -16.84 -23.79
C ARG A 170 -8.95 -15.41 -23.39
N GLU A 171 -10.21 -14.99 -23.43
CA GLU A 171 -10.62 -13.63 -23.08
C GLU A 171 -10.41 -13.36 -21.61
N THR A 172 -10.92 -14.21 -20.74
CA THR A 172 -10.73 -14.14 -19.27
C THR A 172 -9.26 -14.16 -18.89
N MET A 173 -8.45 -15.00 -19.57
CA MET A 173 -7.01 -15.05 -19.33
C MET A 173 -6.31 -13.73 -19.67
N VAL A 174 -6.60 -13.14 -20.84
CA VAL A 174 -5.97 -11.88 -21.27
C VAL A 174 -6.38 -10.74 -20.34
N ILE A 175 -7.67 -10.64 -19.99
CA ILE A 175 -8.17 -9.63 -19.05
C ILE A 175 -7.50 -9.79 -17.68
N SER A 176 -7.39 -11.02 -17.18
CA SER A 176 -6.76 -11.31 -15.88
C SER A 176 -5.27 -10.98 -15.90
N LEU A 177 -4.56 -11.27 -16.96
CA LEU A 177 -3.14 -10.97 -17.10
C LEU A 177 -2.89 -9.45 -17.12
N VAL A 178 -3.61 -8.74 -18.00
CA VAL A 178 -3.50 -7.27 -18.10
C VAL A 178 -3.93 -6.60 -16.80
N GLY A 179 -5.04 -7.06 -16.21
CA GLY A 179 -5.51 -6.56 -14.93
C GLY A 179 -4.47 -6.75 -13.81
N THR A 180 -3.81 -7.92 -13.75
CA THR A 180 -2.75 -8.20 -12.78
C THR A 180 -1.54 -7.25 -12.94
N LEU A 181 -1.12 -6.99 -14.17
CA LEU A 181 -0.02 -6.06 -14.47
C LEU A 181 -0.32 -4.63 -14.02
N ILE A 182 -1.53 -4.16 -14.29
CA ILE A 182 -1.98 -2.81 -13.89
C ILE A 182 -2.19 -2.74 -12.38
N TYR A 183 -2.81 -3.76 -11.79
CA TYR A 183 -3.09 -3.83 -10.36
C TYR A 183 -1.84 -3.68 -9.49
N GLY A 184 -0.75 -4.38 -9.86
CA GLY A 184 0.51 -4.25 -9.14
C GLY A 184 1.06 -2.82 -9.12
N GLN A 185 0.95 -2.09 -10.23
CA GLN A 185 1.38 -0.69 -10.31
C GLN A 185 0.47 0.23 -9.48
N VAL A 186 -0.85 0.00 -9.51
CA VAL A 186 -1.82 0.73 -8.71
C VAL A 186 -1.54 0.52 -7.22
N LEU A 187 -1.32 -0.71 -6.80
CA LEU A 187 -1.01 -1.05 -5.42
C LEU A 187 0.29 -0.40 -4.94
N ASP A 188 1.36 -0.45 -5.74
CA ASP A 188 2.63 0.19 -5.37
C ASP A 188 2.46 1.70 -5.19
N ARG A 189 1.69 2.37 -6.05
CA ARG A 189 1.38 3.80 -5.88
C ARG A 189 0.63 4.10 -4.58
N PHE A 190 -0.32 3.26 -4.21
CA PHE A 190 -1.02 3.41 -2.94
C PHE A 190 -0.09 3.14 -1.75
N CYS A 191 0.72 2.09 -1.78
CA CYS A 191 1.70 1.78 -0.73
C CYS A 191 2.73 2.89 -0.56
N ASP A 192 3.30 3.39 -1.66
CA ASP A 192 4.26 4.50 -1.66
C ASP A 192 3.62 5.76 -1.08
N GLY A 193 2.33 6.01 -1.36
CA GLY A 193 1.58 7.17 -0.87
C GLY A 193 1.55 7.33 0.65
N PHE A 194 1.63 6.23 1.39
CA PHE A 194 1.70 6.25 2.87
C PHE A 194 3.07 6.68 3.41
N HIS A 195 4.13 6.55 2.62
CA HIS A 195 5.51 6.80 3.05
C HIS A 195 6.11 8.07 2.46
N VAL A 196 5.33 8.81 1.66
CA VAL A 196 5.79 10.05 1.04
C VAL A 196 6.24 11.07 2.09
N ARG A 197 7.49 11.52 1.96
CA ARG A 197 8.08 12.62 2.73
C ARG A 197 8.43 13.77 1.80
N LYS A 198 8.56 14.96 2.36
CA LYS A 198 9.01 16.15 1.63
C LYS A 198 10.39 16.54 2.12
N LYS A 199 11.37 16.49 1.22
CA LYS A 199 12.66 17.16 1.43
C LYS A 199 12.48 18.61 1.02
N VAL A 200 12.64 19.50 1.96
CA VAL A 200 12.50 20.94 1.78
C VAL A 200 13.87 21.58 1.93
N SER A 201 14.26 22.33 0.94
CA SER A 201 15.50 23.08 0.90
C SER A 201 15.15 24.57 0.81
N ILE A 202 15.67 25.38 1.73
CA ILE A 202 15.25 26.75 1.98
C ILE A 202 16.48 27.67 1.96
N LEU A 203 16.47 28.65 1.08
CA LEU A 203 17.39 29.77 1.07
C LEU A 203 16.64 31.02 1.53
N SER A 204 17.04 31.58 2.68
CA SER A 204 16.41 32.75 3.29
C SER A 204 17.40 33.54 4.11
N LYS A 205 17.20 34.83 4.17
CA LYS A 205 17.95 35.71 5.10
C LYS A 205 17.61 35.43 6.55
N GLU A 206 16.40 34.96 6.81
CA GLU A 206 15.87 34.60 8.12
C GLU A 206 16.09 33.11 8.46
N HIS A 207 17.14 32.50 7.90
CA HIS A 207 17.43 31.07 8.05
C HIS A 207 17.49 30.58 9.50
N GLU A 208 17.97 31.40 10.44
CA GLU A 208 18.03 31.05 11.87
C GLU A 208 16.64 30.90 12.49
N LYS A 209 15.69 31.81 12.15
CA LYS A 209 14.31 31.72 12.64
C LYS A 209 13.62 30.48 12.09
N ILE A 210 13.83 30.21 10.81
CA ILE A 210 13.26 29.03 10.12
C ILE A 210 13.85 27.75 10.69
N GLN A 211 15.16 27.68 10.91
CA GLN A 211 15.82 26.56 11.58
C GLN A 211 15.25 26.32 12.98
N ASN A 212 15.12 27.38 13.78
CA ASN A 212 14.57 27.29 15.13
C ASN A 212 13.14 26.75 15.12
N TYR A 213 12.29 27.17 14.17
CA TYR A 213 10.94 26.67 14.01
C TYR A 213 10.92 25.17 13.66
N ILE A 214 11.78 24.71 12.72
CA ILE A 214 11.90 23.30 12.36
C ILE A 214 12.31 22.47 13.56
N VAL A 215 13.32 22.91 14.33
CA VAL A 215 13.87 22.12 15.43
C VAL A 215 12.98 22.17 16.67
N LYS A 216 12.46 23.33 17.06
CA LYS A 216 11.72 23.49 18.31
C LYS A 216 10.23 23.20 18.18
N GLU A 217 9.58 23.72 17.12
CA GLU A 217 8.13 23.59 16.94
C GLU A 217 7.76 22.28 16.21
N LEU A 218 8.43 22.01 15.08
CA LEU A 218 8.16 20.78 14.32
C LEU A 218 8.91 19.57 14.90
N ARG A 219 9.92 19.80 15.78
CA ARG A 219 10.76 18.77 16.38
C ARG A 219 11.42 17.85 15.36
N ARG A 220 11.86 18.44 14.24
CA ARG A 220 12.55 17.75 13.16
C ARG A 220 14.00 18.18 13.07
N GLY A 221 14.85 17.31 12.54
CA GLY A 221 16.23 17.65 12.24
C GLY A 221 16.30 18.62 11.06
N ALA A 222 17.24 19.54 11.12
CA ALA A 222 17.61 20.38 10.00
C ALA A 222 19.13 20.26 9.75
N THR A 223 19.51 20.21 8.48
CA THR A 223 20.93 20.25 8.07
C THR A 223 21.17 21.60 7.40
N ILE A 224 22.28 22.23 7.75
CA ILE A 224 22.65 23.55 7.26
C ILE A 224 23.84 23.40 6.35
N TYR A 225 23.74 23.97 5.17
CA TYR A 225 24.82 24.03 4.18
C TYR A 225 25.19 25.49 3.89
N PRO A 226 26.48 25.86 3.89
CA PRO A 226 26.93 27.10 3.28
C PRO A 226 26.76 26.98 1.76
N ALA A 227 26.20 27.98 1.13
CA ALA A 227 25.98 28.05 -0.30
C ALA A 227 26.47 29.40 -0.84
N TYR A 228 26.83 29.45 -2.11
CA TYR A 228 27.26 30.66 -2.80
C TYR A 228 26.35 30.92 -3.99
N GLY A 229 25.90 32.15 -4.14
CA GLY A 229 25.15 32.57 -5.32
C GLY A 229 25.98 32.42 -6.60
N GLY A 230 25.40 31.76 -7.62
CA GLY A 230 26.10 31.56 -8.90
C GLY A 230 26.22 32.83 -9.74
N LEU A 231 25.40 33.84 -9.47
CA LEU A 231 25.39 35.11 -10.21
C LEU A 231 26.18 36.20 -9.46
N ASP A 232 25.97 36.36 -8.19
CA ASP A 232 26.48 37.46 -7.37
C ASP A 232 27.63 37.04 -6.42
N HIS A 233 27.93 35.75 -6.36
CA HIS A 233 28.88 35.14 -5.43
C HIS A 233 28.63 35.48 -3.96
N ALA A 234 27.40 35.88 -3.63
CA ALA A 234 27.01 36.18 -2.27
C ALA A 234 26.95 34.88 -1.42
N GLU A 235 27.31 35.00 -0.15
CA GLU A 235 27.17 33.89 0.79
C GLU A 235 25.71 33.71 1.23
N HIS A 236 25.24 32.50 1.13
CA HIS A 236 23.91 32.09 1.55
C HIS A 236 23.99 30.90 2.51
N VAL A 237 22.92 30.69 3.22
CA VAL A 237 22.73 29.51 4.09
C VAL A 237 21.52 28.73 3.60
N GLU A 238 21.74 27.49 3.19
CA GLU A 238 20.69 26.58 2.82
C GLU A 238 20.30 25.71 4.01
N VAL A 239 19.03 25.75 4.39
CA VAL A 239 18.44 24.89 5.44
C VAL A 239 17.68 23.76 4.79
N VAL A 240 18.11 22.53 5.03
CA VAL A 240 17.49 21.33 4.46
C VAL A 240 16.85 20.51 5.56
N THR A 241 15.59 20.12 5.37
CA THR A 241 14.85 19.24 6.30
C THR A 241 13.99 18.24 5.55
N ILE A 242 13.63 17.14 6.23
CA ILE A 242 12.69 16.14 5.73
C ILE A 242 11.46 16.12 6.64
N LEU A 243 10.28 16.28 6.06
CA LEU A 243 9.03 16.50 6.78
C LEU A 243 7.93 15.55 6.29
N GLU A 244 6.94 15.35 7.14
CA GLU A 244 5.66 14.79 6.73
C GLU A 244 4.82 15.85 5.99
N LYS A 245 3.87 15.41 5.17
CA LYS A 245 3.03 16.30 4.38
C LYS A 245 2.33 17.39 5.23
N ASN A 246 1.85 17.02 6.42
CA ASN A 246 1.17 17.95 7.33
C ASN A 246 2.13 18.97 7.94
N GLU A 247 3.38 18.58 8.21
CA GLU A 247 4.42 19.45 8.76
C GLU A 247 4.93 20.42 7.70
N TYR A 248 5.03 19.94 6.45
CA TYR A 248 5.40 20.80 5.32
C TYR A 248 4.43 21.98 5.14
N GLY A 249 3.11 21.74 5.23
CA GLY A 249 2.15 22.84 5.14
C GLY A 249 2.35 23.90 6.21
N LYS A 250 2.63 23.49 7.46
CA LYS A 250 2.91 24.42 8.58
C LYS A 250 4.21 25.18 8.35
N LEU A 251 5.26 24.50 7.90
CA LEU A 251 6.54 25.16 7.62
C LEU A 251 6.39 26.18 6.49
N LEU A 252 5.67 25.86 5.44
CA LEU A 252 5.48 26.76 4.32
C LEU A 252 4.75 28.05 4.73
N SER A 253 3.69 27.93 5.54
CA SER A 253 2.99 29.12 6.10
C SER A 253 3.93 29.96 6.94
N PHE A 254 4.73 29.35 7.83
CA PHE A 254 5.70 30.06 8.67
C PHE A 254 6.79 30.77 7.85
N ILE A 255 7.29 30.14 6.77
CA ILE A 255 8.28 30.76 5.89
C ILE A 255 7.70 32.01 5.23
N HIS A 256 6.48 31.94 4.66
CA HIS A 256 5.82 33.08 4.03
C HIS A 256 5.60 34.26 5.00
N GLU A 257 5.28 33.97 6.26
CA GLU A 257 5.12 35.01 7.30
C GLU A 257 6.47 35.62 7.72
N THR A 258 7.56 34.85 7.64
CA THR A 258 8.88 35.25 8.16
C THR A 258 9.73 35.93 7.10
N ASP A 259 9.71 35.44 5.86
CA ASP A 259 10.46 35.98 4.72
C ASP A 259 9.70 35.68 3.42
N GLU A 260 9.02 36.69 2.88
CA GLU A 260 8.26 36.61 1.63
C GLU A 260 9.16 36.32 0.42
N HIS A 261 10.45 36.63 0.52
CA HIS A 261 11.42 36.42 -0.55
C HIS A 261 12.22 35.11 -0.42
N ALA A 262 11.89 34.27 0.55
CA ALA A 262 12.56 32.99 0.73
C ALA A 262 12.41 32.10 -0.52
N PHE A 263 13.51 31.54 -0.98
CA PHE A 263 13.51 30.57 -2.08
C PHE A 263 13.40 29.14 -1.50
N VAL A 264 12.32 28.45 -1.84
CA VAL A 264 12.02 27.13 -1.31
C VAL A 264 11.89 26.12 -2.43
N THR A 265 12.73 25.09 -2.40
CA THR A 265 12.60 23.93 -3.30
C THR A 265 12.10 22.72 -2.53
N VAL A 266 11.21 21.96 -3.16
CA VAL A 266 10.58 20.80 -2.56
C VAL A 266 10.70 19.59 -3.47
N SER A 267 11.28 18.54 -2.94
CA SER A 267 11.31 17.24 -3.62
C SER A 267 10.58 16.18 -2.82
N THR A 268 10.04 15.22 -3.53
CA THR A 268 9.38 14.08 -2.90
C THR A 268 10.41 12.98 -2.62
N VAL A 269 10.43 12.49 -1.38
CA VAL A 269 11.28 11.39 -0.93
C VAL A 269 10.38 10.21 -0.61
N ASN A 270 10.57 9.11 -1.30
CA ASN A 270 9.76 7.91 -1.13
C ASN A 270 10.27 7.03 0.02
N GLU A 271 11.57 7.12 0.34
CA GLU A 271 12.17 6.31 1.39
C GLU A 271 13.19 7.13 2.19
N VAL A 272 13.15 6.96 3.51
CA VAL A 272 14.13 7.52 4.44
C VAL A 272 14.61 6.40 5.36
N VAL A 273 15.89 6.08 5.27
CA VAL A 273 16.53 5.05 6.09
C VAL A 273 17.36 5.70 7.18
N GLY A 274 17.22 5.22 8.42
CA GLY A 274 17.97 5.72 9.57
C GLY A 274 17.12 6.44 10.62
N ALA A 275 17.78 7.17 11.52
CA ALA A 275 17.13 7.87 12.62
C ALA A 275 16.48 9.17 12.13
N TRP A 276 15.30 9.06 11.56
CA TRP A 276 14.52 10.21 11.09
C TRP A 276 13.56 10.79 12.15
N ASN A 277 13.54 10.22 13.34
CA ASN A 277 12.59 10.56 14.39
C ASN A 277 12.72 12.00 14.88
N THR A 278 11.60 12.51 15.43
CA THR A 278 11.52 13.76 16.17
C THR A 278 12.66 13.88 17.18
N VAL A 279 13.27 15.06 17.27
CA VAL A 279 14.27 15.36 18.30
C VAL A 279 13.62 15.09 19.65
N LYS A 280 14.08 14.04 20.36
CA LYS A 280 13.67 13.83 21.75
C LYS A 280 14.20 15.01 22.56
N SER A 281 13.32 15.71 23.29
CA SER A 281 13.76 16.67 24.30
C SER A 281 14.69 15.94 25.28
N ARG A 282 15.95 16.37 25.33
CA ARG A 282 16.84 16.03 26.43
C ARG A 282 16.39 16.73 27.70
#